data_cd54e7e21bd6c8a70db2ed5340f9272f
#
_entry.id   cd54e7e21bd6c8a70db2ed5340f9272f
#
_cell.length_a   1.000
_cell.length_b   1.000
_cell.length_c   1.000
_cell.angle_alpha   90.00
_cell.angle_beta   90.00
_cell.angle_gamma   90.00
#
_symmetry.space_group_name_H-M   'P 1'
#
loop_
_entity.id
_entity.type
_entity.pdbx_description
1 polymer ?
#
loop_
_entity_poly.entity_id
_entity_poly.type
_entity_poly.pdbx_seq_one_letter_code
_entity_poly.pdbx_strand_id
1 'polypeptide(L)'
;MKKKLAIIGAGIAGLTLANLLKKNSNHEFMVYEREESLSLEEGYGIQLATNSIKILNQISFDKINNEKIFHPKTIEFYNIQNEKICDLNLSKFNSNEAKYTTLQRSTLIEFLKEDIYTQHLRFGKKMKEVSELKDKVLIKFDDNTNDLVDFVIAADGIFSNTRSFFEKKKNEPRFKKAIAARVILKSKSEFDINEENISLMLGSNSHIVLYPINKKKELNMVC
;
A
#
# COMPACT_ATOMS: atom_id res chain seq x y z
N MET A 1 18.95 26.21 1.09
CA MET A 1 17.85 26.39 0.10
C MET A 1 16.88 25.22 0.23
N LYS A 2 15.58 25.49 0.10
CA LYS A 2 14.57 24.41 0.01
C LYS A 2 14.82 23.61 -1.26
N LYS A 3 14.75 22.29 -1.16
CA LYS A 3 14.85 21.38 -2.31
C LYS A 3 13.46 21.02 -2.81
N LYS A 4 13.30 20.87 -4.12
CA LYS A 4 12.06 20.45 -4.77
C LYS A 4 12.14 18.96 -5.12
N LEU A 5 11.19 18.18 -4.63
CA LEU A 5 11.12 16.73 -4.83
C LEU A 5 9.91 16.37 -5.71
N ALA A 6 10.12 15.48 -6.66
CA ALA A 6 9.04 14.84 -7.40
C ALA A 6 8.87 13.39 -6.91
N ILE A 7 7.65 13.02 -6.54
CA ILE A 7 7.28 11.66 -6.21
C ILE A 7 6.43 11.13 -7.36
N ILE A 8 6.89 10.09 -8.03
CA ILE A 8 6.19 9.49 -9.16
C ILE A 8 5.37 8.30 -8.67
N GLY A 9 4.05 8.44 -8.71
CA GLY A 9 3.05 7.48 -8.25
C GLY A 9 2.39 7.89 -6.93
N ALA A 10 1.05 7.97 -6.94
CA ALA A 10 0.20 8.23 -5.76
C ALA A 10 -0.35 6.94 -5.15
N GLY A 11 0.41 5.86 -5.17
CA GLY A 11 0.14 4.64 -4.41
C GLY A 11 0.45 4.80 -2.93
N ILE A 12 0.30 3.72 -2.15
CA ILE A 12 0.56 3.71 -0.69
C ILE A 12 1.94 4.29 -0.37
N ALA A 13 3.00 3.87 -1.09
CA ALA A 13 4.36 4.34 -0.83
C ALA A 13 4.52 5.85 -1.09
N GLY A 14 4.05 6.33 -2.25
CA GLY A 14 4.16 7.75 -2.62
C GLY A 14 3.36 8.66 -1.70
N LEU A 15 2.11 8.30 -1.38
CA LEU A 15 1.27 9.06 -0.46
C LEU A 15 1.80 9.04 0.98
N THR A 16 2.34 7.92 1.46
CA THR A 16 2.97 7.84 2.78
C THR A 16 4.17 8.78 2.86
N LEU A 17 5.05 8.74 1.84
CA LEU A 17 6.20 9.64 1.78
C LEU A 17 5.78 11.11 1.72
N ALA A 18 4.77 11.44 0.91
CA ALA A 18 4.25 12.80 0.80
C ALA A 18 3.75 13.33 2.16
N ASN A 19 3.01 12.51 2.93
CA ASN A 19 2.55 12.89 4.26
C ASN A 19 3.72 13.08 5.26
N LEU A 20 4.73 12.22 5.22
CA LEU A 20 5.92 12.35 6.04
C LEU A 20 6.71 13.64 5.71
N LEU A 21 6.86 13.96 4.43
CA LEU A 21 7.51 15.19 3.98
C LEU A 21 6.71 16.42 4.41
N LYS A 22 5.40 16.42 4.24
CA LYS A 22 4.52 17.51 4.69
C LYS A 22 4.71 17.80 6.18
N LYS A 23 4.83 16.75 7.01
CA LYS A 23 4.94 16.89 8.46
C LYS A 23 6.33 17.30 8.93
N ASN A 24 7.38 16.76 8.32
CA ASN A 24 8.73 16.77 8.88
C ASN A 24 9.77 17.48 8.02
N SER A 25 9.39 18.09 6.89
CA SER A 25 10.35 18.61 5.93
C SER A 25 10.10 20.07 5.61
N ASN A 26 11.20 20.81 5.43
CA ASN A 26 11.20 22.14 4.84
C ASN A 26 11.33 22.09 3.29
N HIS A 27 11.24 20.91 2.69
CA HIS A 27 11.34 20.72 1.26
C HIS A 27 9.98 20.92 0.57
N GLU A 28 10.02 21.39 -0.66
CA GLU A 28 8.85 21.40 -1.53
C GLU A 28 8.71 20.02 -2.18
N PHE A 29 7.49 19.54 -2.35
CA PHE A 29 7.27 18.29 -3.06
C PHE A 29 6.01 18.35 -3.91
N MET A 30 5.99 17.50 -4.95
CA MET A 30 4.85 17.25 -5.81
C MET A 30 4.72 15.75 -6.07
N VAL A 31 3.52 15.23 -5.94
CA VAL A 31 3.17 13.86 -6.30
C VAL A 31 2.54 13.88 -7.69
N TYR A 32 3.04 13.04 -8.59
CA TYR A 32 2.52 12.89 -9.96
C TYR A 32 1.90 11.50 -10.10
N GLU A 33 0.63 11.45 -10.47
CA GLU A 33 -0.10 10.21 -10.70
C GLU A 33 -0.54 10.15 -12.16
N ARG A 34 -0.34 8.99 -12.80
CA ARG A 34 -0.68 8.79 -14.21
C ARG A 34 -2.18 8.67 -14.45
N GLU A 35 -2.92 8.11 -13.49
CA GLU A 35 -4.36 7.99 -13.57
C GLU A 35 -5.04 9.35 -13.32
N GLU A 36 -6.26 9.52 -13.83
CA GLU A 36 -7.05 10.74 -13.64
C GLU A 36 -7.60 10.88 -12.21
N SER A 37 -7.63 9.77 -11.47
CA SER A 37 -8.08 9.73 -10.07
C SER A 37 -7.46 8.54 -9.35
N LEU A 38 -7.51 8.53 -8.01
CA LEU A 38 -7.13 7.37 -7.23
C LEU A 38 -8.25 6.31 -7.31
N SER A 39 -7.88 5.10 -7.74
CA SER A 39 -8.79 3.95 -7.70
C SER A 39 -9.03 3.53 -6.26
N LEU A 40 -10.27 3.73 -5.80
CA LEU A 40 -10.77 3.24 -4.51
C LEU A 40 -11.59 1.94 -4.67
N GLU A 41 -11.92 1.57 -5.91
CA GLU A 41 -12.80 0.44 -6.21
C GLU A 41 -12.12 -0.92 -5.97
N GLU A 42 -10.80 -1.00 -6.08
CA GLU A 42 -10.04 -2.20 -5.78
C GLU A 42 -9.87 -2.38 -4.26
N GLY A 43 -10.99 -2.65 -3.60
CA GLY A 43 -11.09 -2.69 -2.15
C GLY A 43 -10.65 -3.99 -1.48
N TYR A 44 -9.57 -4.63 -1.96
CA TYR A 44 -9.03 -5.82 -1.27
C TYR A 44 -8.52 -5.48 0.13
N GLY A 45 -8.53 -6.51 1.00
CA GLY A 45 -7.87 -6.41 2.28
C GLY A 45 -6.34 -6.32 2.15
N ILE A 46 -5.73 -5.65 3.09
CA ILE A 46 -4.28 -5.64 3.30
C ILE A 46 -3.96 -5.89 4.76
N GLN A 47 -2.75 -6.35 5.01
CA GLN A 47 -2.20 -6.61 6.32
C GLN A 47 -1.00 -5.70 6.54
N LEU A 48 -0.99 -4.99 7.66
CA LEU A 48 0.08 -4.08 8.05
C LEU A 48 0.75 -4.58 9.32
N ALA A 49 2.00 -4.97 9.21
CA ALA A 49 2.81 -5.35 10.35
C ALA A 49 3.17 -4.12 11.21
N THR A 50 3.57 -4.35 12.44
CA THR A 50 3.84 -3.31 13.43
C THR A 50 4.90 -2.29 13.00
N ASN A 51 5.89 -2.68 12.20
CA ASN A 51 6.87 -1.76 11.63
C ASN A 51 6.22 -0.74 10.68
N SER A 52 5.27 -1.17 9.85
CA SER A 52 4.51 -0.28 8.97
C SER A 52 3.60 0.65 9.77
N ILE A 53 2.93 0.13 10.80
CA ILE A 53 2.08 0.94 11.69
C ILE A 53 2.89 2.01 12.41
N LYS A 54 4.11 1.72 12.87
CA LYS A 54 5.00 2.73 13.48
C LYS A 54 5.30 3.89 12.54
N ILE A 55 5.48 3.62 11.26
CA ILE A 55 5.69 4.67 10.25
C ILE A 55 4.40 5.46 10.02
N LEU A 56 3.28 4.78 9.85
CA LEU A 56 1.98 5.40 9.62
C LEU A 56 1.50 6.24 10.82
N ASN A 57 1.82 5.83 12.05
CA ASN A 57 1.50 6.61 13.24
C ASN A 57 2.25 7.94 13.30
N GLN A 58 3.41 8.06 12.63
CA GLN A 58 4.07 9.36 12.47
C GLN A 58 3.20 10.36 11.69
N ILE A 59 2.25 9.89 10.90
CA ILE A 59 1.28 10.70 10.15
C ILE A 59 -0.14 10.56 10.71
N SER A 60 -0.28 10.21 12.00
CA SER A 60 -1.54 10.15 12.74
C SER A 60 -2.49 9.00 12.34
N PHE A 61 -1.97 7.87 11.87
CA PHE A 61 -2.77 6.68 11.56
C PHE A 61 -3.48 6.11 12.81
N ASP A 62 -2.94 6.33 13.99
CA ASP A 62 -3.55 6.02 15.29
C ASP A 62 -4.92 6.69 15.51
N LYS A 63 -5.25 7.72 14.72
CA LYS A 63 -6.55 8.42 14.72
C LYS A 63 -7.55 7.88 13.70
N ILE A 64 -7.19 6.87 12.91
CA ILE A 64 -8.09 6.26 11.94
C ILE A 64 -9.34 5.71 12.65
N ASN A 65 -10.48 5.75 11.96
CA ASN A 65 -11.71 5.20 12.51
C ASN A 65 -11.55 3.70 12.82
N ASN A 66 -11.62 3.35 14.10
CA ASN A 66 -11.45 1.99 14.59
C ASN A 66 -12.48 0.98 14.05
N GLU A 67 -13.65 1.45 13.57
CA GLU A 67 -14.64 0.59 12.93
C GLU A 67 -14.17 0.07 11.55
N LYS A 68 -13.25 0.79 10.89
CA LYS A 68 -12.70 0.46 9.57
C LYS A 68 -11.45 -0.41 9.60
N ILE A 69 -10.97 -0.79 10.77
CA ILE A 69 -9.75 -1.59 10.94
C ILE A 69 -9.99 -2.77 11.88
N PHE A 70 -9.13 -3.76 11.83
CA PHE A 70 -9.14 -4.90 12.74
C PHE A 70 -7.72 -5.21 13.24
N HIS A 71 -7.62 -5.77 14.45
CA HIS A 71 -6.36 -6.20 15.04
C HIS A 71 -6.43 -7.70 15.35
N PRO A 72 -6.02 -8.57 14.41
CA PRO A 72 -6.00 -10.00 14.65
C PRO A 72 -5.00 -10.34 15.76
N LYS A 73 -5.33 -11.38 16.54
CA LYS A 73 -4.50 -11.83 17.66
C LYS A 73 -3.45 -12.84 17.23
N THR A 74 -3.79 -13.65 16.22
CA THR A 74 -3.02 -14.82 15.83
C THR A 74 -3.05 -14.99 14.31
N ILE A 75 -1.98 -15.55 13.75
CA ILE A 75 -2.00 -16.17 12.42
C ILE A 75 -2.03 -17.69 12.65
N GLU A 76 -3.04 -18.36 12.16
CA GLU A 76 -3.26 -19.79 12.28
C GLU A 76 -2.98 -20.48 10.95
N PHE A 77 -2.18 -21.52 10.97
CA PHE A 77 -1.78 -22.29 9.80
C PHE A 77 -2.51 -23.63 9.79
N TYR A 78 -3.12 -23.96 8.67
CA TYR A 78 -3.89 -25.17 8.46
C TYR A 78 -3.41 -25.90 7.21
N ASN A 79 -3.59 -27.20 7.17
CA ASN A 79 -3.50 -27.97 5.93
C ASN A 79 -4.84 -27.89 5.15
N ILE A 80 -4.90 -28.51 3.97
CA ILE A 80 -6.12 -28.52 3.15
C ILE A 80 -7.26 -29.37 3.74
N GLN A 81 -7.00 -30.23 4.74
CA GLN A 81 -7.98 -30.99 5.49
C GLN A 81 -8.54 -30.21 6.68
N ASN A 82 -8.20 -28.93 6.80
CA ASN A 82 -8.56 -28.05 7.91
C ASN A 82 -7.98 -28.51 9.27
N GLU A 83 -6.87 -29.23 9.27
CA GLU A 83 -6.16 -29.58 10.49
C GLU A 83 -5.14 -28.50 10.80
N LYS A 84 -5.15 -28.01 12.05
CA LYS A 84 -4.23 -26.96 12.50
C LYS A 84 -2.80 -27.48 12.59
N ILE A 85 -1.88 -26.85 11.89
CA ILE A 85 -0.45 -27.17 11.88
C ILE A 85 0.26 -26.44 13.03
N CYS A 86 0.07 -25.13 13.11
CA CYS A 86 0.68 -24.27 14.14
C CYS A 86 -0.02 -22.91 14.18
N ASP A 87 0.41 -22.06 15.08
CA ASP A 87 0.01 -20.65 15.11
C ASP A 87 1.17 -19.72 15.45
N LEU A 88 0.99 -18.45 15.09
CA LEU A 88 1.88 -17.37 15.44
C LEU A 88 1.10 -16.31 16.23
N ASN A 89 1.43 -16.18 17.50
CA ASN A 89 0.83 -15.17 18.38
C ASN A 89 1.36 -13.78 18.04
N LEU A 90 0.52 -12.92 17.48
CA LEU A 90 0.85 -11.56 17.06
C LEU A 90 1.04 -10.60 18.25
N SER A 91 0.51 -10.94 19.43
CA SER A 91 0.69 -10.10 20.62
C SER A 91 2.16 -9.94 21.02
N LYS A 92 3.01 -10.92 20.66
CA LYS A 92 4.46 -10.86 20.91
C LYS A 92 5.18 -9.77 20.12
N PHE A 93 4.57 -9.32 19.00
CA PHE A 93 5.12 -8.29 18.12
C PHE A 93 4.42 -6.94 18.30
N ASN A 94 3.26 -6.93 18.95
CA ASN A 94 2.49 -5.73 19.22
C ASN A 94 3.11 -4.94 20.39
N SER A 95 2.96 -3.63 20.31
CA SER A 95 3.26 -2.71 21.41
C SER A 95 2.06 -1.79 21.66
N ASN A 96 2.14 -0.96 22.70
CA ASN A 96 1.12 0.06 22.95
C ASN A 96 1.01 1.07 21.79
N GLU A 97 2.12 1.29 21.08
CA GLU A 97 2.22 2.26 20.00
C GLU A 97 1.86 1.67 18.63
N ALA A 98 1.97 0.35 18.44
CA ALA A 98 1.75 -0.27 17.13
C ALA A 98 1.23 -1.70 17.28
N LYS A 99 0.08 -1.97 16.66
CA LYS A 99 -0.55 -3.30 16.61
C LYS A 99 -0.60 -3.78 15.17
N TYR A 100 -0.40 -5.06 14.97
CA TYR A 100 -0.68 -5.68 13.67
C TYR A 100 -2.12 -5.35 13.27
N THR A 101 -2.30 -4.83 12.06
CA THR A 101 -3.58 -4.25 11.64
C THR A 101 -3.96 -4.79 10.27
N THR A 102 -5.20 -5.18 10.12
CA THR A 102 -5.81 -5.53 8.83
C THR A 102 -6.92 -4.54 8.51
N LEU A 103 -7.05 -4.18 7.25
CA LEU A 103 -8.06 -3.23 6.79
C LEU A 103 -8.25 -3.36 5.27
N GLN A 104 -9.22 -2.66 4.76
CA GLN A 104 -9.42 -2.52 3.32
C GLN A 104 -8.36 -1.58 2.73
N ARG A 105 -7.79 -1.91 1.55
CA ARG A 105 -6.79 -1.08 0.89
C ARG A 105 -7.31 0.33 0.59
N SER A 106 -8.57 0.45 0.16
CA SER A 106 -9.21 1.73 -0.08
C SER A 106 -9.24 2.62 1.17
N THR A 107 -9.52 2.05 2.35
CA THR A 107 -9.49 2.76 3.63
C THR A 107 -8.11 3.38 3.91
N LEU A 108 -7.03 2.65 3.62
CA LEU A 108 -5.68 3.20 3.78
C LEU A 108 -5.41 4.32 2.77
N ILE A 109 -5.81 4.15 1.51
CA ILE A 109 -5.62 5.19 0.48
C ILE A 109 -6.43 6.44 0.81
N GLU A 110 -7.68 6.30 1.25
CA GLU A 110 -8.51 7.42 1.73
C GLU A 110 -7.81 8.19 2.84
N PHE A 111 -7.35 7.49 3.87
CA PHE A 111 -6.58 8.08 4.97
C PHE A 111 -5.34 8.83 4.47
N LEU A 112 -4.54 8.21 3.62
CA LEU A 112 -3.31 8.81 3.09
C LEU A 112 -3.58 10.02 2.19
N LYS A 113 -4.71 10.03 1.48
CA LYS A 113 -5.11 11.14 0.59
C LYS A 113 -5.66 12.33 1.37
N GLU A 114 -6.36 12.10 2.48
CA GLU A 114 -7.12 13.12 3.22
C GLU A 114 -6.26 14.32 3.58
N ASP A 115 -5.02 14.10 3.98
CA ASP A 115 -4.09 15.14 4.38
C ASP A 115 -3.24 15.73 3.24
N ILE A 116 -3.27 15.14 2.03
CA ILE A 116 -2.53 15.67 0.88
C ILE A 116 -3.42 16.64 0.12
N TYR A 117 -3.12 17.93 0.25
CA TYR A 117 -3.82 18.99 -0.48
C TYR A 117 -3.67 18.79 -2.00
N THR A 118 -4.72 19.15 -2.74
CA THR A 118 -4.75 19.10 -4.22
C THR A 118 -3.60 19.87 -4.88
N GLN A 119 -3.02 20.85 -4.19
CA GLN A 119 -1.84 21.59 -4.66
C GLN A 119 -0.55 20.75 -4.69
N HIS A 120 -0.49 19.63 -3.95
CA HIS A 120 0.66 18.72 -3.89
C HIS A 120 0.46 17.44 -4.70
N LEU A 121 -0.67 17.29 -5.40
CA LEU A 121 -1.01 16.09 -6.17
C LEU A 121 -1.48 16.49 -7.58
N ARG A 122 -0.84 15.90 -8.59
CA ARG A 122 -1.17 16.09 -10.00
C ARG A 122 -1.57 14.76 -10.60
N PHE A 123 -2.81 14.67 -11.03
CA PHE A 123 -3.36 13.53 -11.79
C PHE A 123 -3.12 13.67 -13.29
N GLY A 124 -3.31 12.59 -14.06
CA GLY A 124 -3.09 12.57 -15.51
C GLY A 124 -1.63 12.77 -15.91
N LYS A 125 -0.68 12.62 -14.98
CA LYS A 125 0.74 12.90 -15.18
C LYS A 125 1.54 11.61 -15.34
N LYS A 126 1.41 10.97 -16.50
CA LYS A 126 2.20 9.81 -16.86
C LYS A 126 3.60 10.25 -17.27
N MET A 127 4.59 9.84 -16.49
CA MET A 127 5.98 10.16 -16.77
C MET A 127 6.46 9.46 -18.04
N LYS A 128 7.04 10.24 -18.96
CA LYS A 128 7.58 9.81 -20.25
C LYS A 128 9.10 9.65 -20.22
N GLU A 129 9.78 10.62 -19.62
CA GLU A 129 11.24 10.68 -19.63
C GLU A 129 11.77 11.38 -18.38
N VAL A 130 12.91 10.95 -17.89
CA VAL A 130 13.69 11.62 -16.85
C VAL A 130 15.11 11.84 -17.37
N SER A 131 15.64 13.07 -17.25
CA SER A 131 16.99 13.44 -17.69
C SER A 131 17.70 14.19 -16.59
N GLU A 132 18.92 13.79 -16.27
CA GLU A 132 19.78 14.53 -15.36
C GLU A 132 20.37 15.76 -16.09
N LEU A 133 20.15 16.92 -15.53
CA LEU A 133 20.80 18.15 -15.88
C LEU A 133 21.77 18.50 -14.74
N LYS A 134 22.84 19.20 -15.02
CA LYS A 134 23.94 19.53 -14.10
C LYS A 134 23.61 19.46 -12.58
N ASP A 135 22.61 20.22 -12.11
CA ASP A 135 22.22 20.29 -10.70
C ASP A 135 20.73 20.00 -10.47
N LYS A 136 20.01 19.57 -11.50
CA LYS A 136 18.57 19.33 -11.50
C LYS A 136 18.20 18.09 -12.28
N VAL A 137 16.98 17.66 -12.10
CA VAL A 137 16.38 16.57 -12.87
C VAL A 137 15.18 17.13 -13.63
N LEU A 138 15.18 16.96 -14.94
CA LEU A 138 14.06 17.29 -15.82
C LEU A 138 13.15 16.07 -15.97
N ILE A 139 11.89 16.24 -15.67
CA ILE A 139 10.85 15.24 -15.87
C ILE A 139 9.96 15.71 -17.02
N LYS A 140 9.72 14.86 -18.02
CA LYS A 140 8.75 15.08 -19.09
C LYS A 140 7.57 14.13 -18.95
N PHE A 141 6.37 14.63 -19.18
CA PHE A 141 5.13 13.87 -19.12
C PHE A 141 4.55 13.64 -20.52
N ASP A 142 3.67 12.64 -20.67
CA ASP A 142 3.04 12.29 -21.95
C ASP A 142 2.16 13.43 -22.50
N ASP A 143 1.65 14.30 -21.64
CA ASP A 143 0.87 15.50 -22.01
C ASP A 143 1.72 16.68 -22.51
N ASN A 144 3.00 16.44 -22.81
CA ASN A 144 4.01 17.42 -23.22
C ASN A 144 4.36 18.50 -22.17
N THR A 145 3.87 18.39 -20.97
CA THR A 145 4.36 19.23 -19.86
C THR A 145 5.68 18.69 -19.30
N ASN A 146 6.39 19.55 -18.58
CA ASN A 146 7.62 19.16 -17.90
C ASN A 146 7.72 19.83 -16.54
N ASP A 147 8.58 19.28 -15.67
CA ASP A 147 8.95 19.90 -14.41
C ASP A 147 10.45 19.74 -14.16
N LEU A 148 11.04 20.73 -13.47
CA LEU A 148 12.44 20.75 -13.08
C LEU A 148 12.54 20.68 -11.56
N VAL A 149 13.19 19.62 -11.07
CA VAL A 149 13.26 19.32 -9.64
C VAL A 149 14.69 19.03 -9.19
N ASP A 150 14.91 18.98 -7.88
CA ASP A 150 16.21 18.57 -7.33
C ASP A 150 16.32 17.05 -7.23
N PHE A 151 15.22 16.35 -6.92
CA PHE A 151 15.20 14.89 -6.76
C PHE A 151 13.94 14.29 -7.33
N VAL A 152 14.07 13.09 -7.88
CA VAL A 152 12.96 12.23 -8.29
C VAL A 152 12.94 10.96 -7.44
N ILE A 153 11.78 10.64 -6.89
CA ILE A 153 11.54 9.45 -6.08
C ILE A 153 10.55 8.56 -6.83
N ALA A 154 11.01 7.39 -7.24
CA ALA A 154 10.20 6.40 -7.93
C ALA A 154 9.31 5.63 -6.94
N ALA A 155 8.00 5.84 -7.01
CA ALA A 155 6.97 5.15 -6.23
C ALA A 155 5.86 4.59 -7.16
N ASP A 156 6.17 4.39 -8.45
CA ASP A 156 5.26 4.04 -9.54
C ASP A 156 5.01 2.52 -9.69
N GLY A 157 5.37 1.73 -8.67
CA GLY A 157 4.95 0.36 -8.48
C GLY A 157 5.67 -0.67 -9.36
N ILE A 158 5.05 -1.84 -9.52
CA ILE A 158 5.67 -2.98 -10.20
C ILE A 158 5.90 -2.73 -11.71
N PHE A 159 5.06 -1.90 -12.34
CA PHE A 159 5.19 -1.50 -13.75
C PHE A 159 5.95 -0.17 -13.88
N SER A 160 6.89 0.10 -12.98
CA SER A 160 7.63 1.34 -12.92
C SER A 160 8.38 1.63 -14.22
N ASN A 161 8.02 2.73 -14.86
CA ASN A 161 8.80 3.29 -15.97
C ASN A 161 10.03 4.03 -15.43
N THR A 162 9.90 4.69 -14.27
CA THR A 162 10.99 5.45 -13.65
C THR A 162 12.22 4.57 -13.41
N ARG A 163 12.02 3.34 -12.94
CA ARG A 163 13.11 2.38 -12.71
C ARG A 163 13.93 2.10 -13.97
N SER A 164 13.27 2.01 -15.12
CA SER A 164 13.93 1.72 -16.40
C SER A 164 14.94 2.80 -16.81
N PHE A 165 14.72 4.06 -16.44
CA PHE A 165 15.67 5.15 -16.69
C PHE A 165 16.93 5.03 -15.83
N PHE A 166 16.76 4.70 -14.55
CA PHE A 166 17.90 4.56 -13.63
C PHE A 166 18.73 3.30 -13.94
N GLU A 167 18.09 2.18 -14.23
CA GLU A 167 18.78 0.93 -14.52
C GLU A 167 19.29 0.84 -15.96
N LYS A 168 18.97 1.81 -16.83
CA LYS A 168 19.29 1.82 -18.28
C LYS A 168 18.90 0.51 -18.98
N LYS A 169 17.88 -0.15 -18.46
CA LYS A 169 17.41 -1.47 -18.90
C LYS A 169 15.88 -1.51 -18.77
N LYS A 170 15.22 -2.03 -19.81
CA LYS A 170 13.79 -2.28 -19.75
C LYS A 170 13.51 -3.45 -18.80
N ASN A 171 12.92 -3.17 -17.64
CA ASN A 171 12.56 -4.17 -16.65
C ASN A 171 11.06 -4.47 -16.75
N GLU A 172 10.73 -5.55 -17.44
CA GLU A 172 9.36 -6.03 -17.49
C GLU A 172 9.08 -7.03 -16.36
N PRO A 173 7.95 -6.92 -15.67
CA PRO A 173 7.53 -7.94 -14.71
C PRO A 173 7.42 -9.30 -15.39
N ARG A 174 7.96 -10.34 -14.76
CA ARG A 174 7.88 -11.70 -15.28
C ARG A 174 6.70 -12.44 -14.67
N PHE A 175 5.77 -12.89 -15.51
CA PHE A 175 4.70 -13.77 -15.06
C PHE A 175 5.26 -15.10 -14.55
N LYS A 176 4.98 -15.41 -13.29
CA LYS A 176 5.47 -16.62 -12.60
C LYS A 176 4.51 -17.82 -12.68
N LYS A 177 3.52 -17.77 -13.58
CA LYS A 177 2.48 -18.79 -13.74
C LYS A 177 1.63 -18.99 -12.48
N ALA A 178 1.50 -17.95 -11.66
CA ALA A 178 0.63 -17.91 -10.52
C ALA A 178 -0.35 -16.75 -10.66
N ILE A 179 -1.57 -16.96 -10.22
CA ILE A 179 -2.64 -15.95 -10.16
C ILE A 179 -3.10 -15.83 -8.70
N ALA A 180 -3.62 -14.67 -8.34
CA ALA A 180 -4.27 -14.46 -7.05
C ALA A 180 -5.72 -14.02 -7.29
N ALA A 181 -6.66 -14.83 -6.85
CA ALA A 181 -8.07 -14.47 -6.77
C ALA A 181 -8.34 -13.83 -5.41
N ARG A 182 -9.12 -12.74 -5.40
CA ARG A 182 -9.43 -12.00 -4.17
C ARG A 182 -10.91 -11.69 -4.10
N VAL A 183 -11.48 -11.80 -2.90
CA VAL A 183 -12.88 -11.47 -2.64
C VAL A 183 -13.04 -10.95 -1.22
N ILE A 184 -14.06 -10.09 -1.02
CA ILE A 184 -14.53 -9.70 0.30
C ILE A 184 -15.85 -10.40 0.56
N LEU A 185 -15.90 -11.15 1.66
CA LEU A 185 -17.08 -11.83 2.15
C LEU A 185 -17.77 -10.91 3.17
N LYS A 186 -19.01 -10.53 2.90
CA LYS A 186 -19.77 -9.55 3.69
C LYS A 186 -20.68 -10.19 4.76
N SER A 187 -20.85 -11.47 4.77
CA SER A 187 -21.79 -12.17 5.62
C SER A 187 -21.12 -13.14 6.57
N LYS A 188 -21.75 -13.40 7.71
CA LYS A 188 -21.44 -14.54 8.57
C LYS A 188 -21.39 -15.78 7.69
N SER A 189 -20.22 -16.30 7.51
CA SER A 189 -20.02 -17.46 6.64
C SER A 189 -20.65 -18.69 7.28
N GLU A 190 -21.27 -19.52 6.46
CA GLU A 190 -21.61 -20.90 6.82
C GLU A 190 -20.35 -21.75 7.08
N PHE A 191 -19.19 -21.15 6.97
CA PHE A 191 -17.89 -21.78 7.20
C PHE A 191 -17.49 -21.61 8.67
N ASP A 192 -17.03 -22.66 9.28
CA ASP A 192 -16.43 -22.67 10.62
C ASP A 192 -15.02 -22.04 10.57
N ILE A 193 -14.99 -20.71 10.43
CA ILE A 193 -13.75 -19.93 10.32
C ILE A 193 -13.66 -19.04 11.54
N ASN A 194 -12.48 -18.98 12.13
CA ASN A 194 -12.20 -18.04 13.20
C ASN A 194 -12.12 -16.60 12.66
N GLU A 195 -13.19 -15.84 12.82
CA GLU A 195 -13.31 -14.45 12.36
C GLU A 195 -12.48 -13.42 13.16
N GLU A 196 -11.70 -13.86 14.13
CA GLU A 196 -10.85 -12.98 14.94
C GLU A 196 -9.37 -13.09 14.61
N ASN A 197 -9.00 -14.10 13.82
CA ASN A 197 -7.63 -14.41 13.47
C ASN A 197 -7.40 -14.35 11.97
N ILE A 198 -6.14 -14.43 11.57
CA ILE A 198 -5.76 -14.67 10.19
C ILE A 198 -5.65 -16.19 10.03
N SER A 199 -6.38 -16.77 9.09
CA SER A 199 -6.28 -18.20 8.74
C SER A 199 -5.54 -18.36 7.43
N LEU A 200 -4.50 -19.18 7.43
CA LEU A 200 -3.68 -19.51 6.27
C LEU A 200 -3.79 -21.03 6.01
N MET A 201 -4.49 -21.42 4.97
CA MET A 201 -4.63 -22.82 4.53
C MET A 201 -3.58 -23.11 3.47
N LEU A 202 -2.75 -24.12 3.71
CA LEU A 202 -1.62 -24.49 2.87
C LEU A 202 -1.92 -25.77 2.07
N GLY A 203 -1.91 -25.67 0.76
CA GLY A 203 -1.95 -26.80 -0.17
C GLY A 203 -0.62 -26.94 -0.93
N SER A 204 -0.49 -28.01 -1.71
CA SER A 204 0.74 -28.32 -2.46
C SER A 204 1.06 -27.29 -3.53
N ASN A 205 0.05 -26.70 -4.19
CA ASN A 205 0.21 -25.75 -5.30
C ASN A 205 -0.61 -24.47 -5.10
N SER A 206 -1.28 -24.32 -3.98
CA SER A 206 -2.12 -23.16 -3.67
C SER A 206 -2.15 -22.91 -2.17
N HIS A 207 -2.52 -21.71 -1.80
CA HIS A 207 -2.82 -21.37 -0.42
C HIS A 207 -3.98 -20.38 -0.38
N ILE A 208 -4.73 -20.43 0.70
CA ILE A 208 -5.83 -19.49 0.94
C ILE A 208 -5.52 -18.71 2.22
N VAL A 209 -5.68 -17.41 2.15
CA VAL A 209 -5.54 -16.51 3.32
C VAL A 209 -6.88 -15.84 3.56
N LEU A 210 -7.41 -16.01 4.76
CA LEU A 210 -8.62 -15.34 5.23
C LEU A 210 -8.30 -14.48 6.44
N TYR A 211 -8.85 -13.28 6.49
CA TYR A 211 -8.69 -12.39 7.64
C TYR A 211 -9.77 -11.31 7.69
N PRO A 212 -10.20 -10.90 8.90
CA PRO A 212 -11.11 -9.78 9.08
C PRO A 212 -10.45 -8.47 8.70
N ILE A 213 -11.21 -7.54 8.13
CA ILE A 213 -10.72 -6.23 7.65
C ILE A 213 -11.36 -5.04 8.37
N ASN A 214 -12.34 -5.28 9.23
CA ASN A 214 -13.01 -4.24 10.02
C ASN A 214 -13.75 -4.85 11.22
N LYS A 215 -14.34 -4.00 12.06
CA LYS A 215 -15.10 -4.43 13.24
C LYS A 215 -16.41 -5.14 12.91
N LYS A 216 -16.94 -4.97 11.70
CA LYS A 216 -18.13 -5.72 11.22
C LYS A 216 -17.78 -7.15 10.84
N LYS A 217 -16.50 -7.53 10.93
CA LYS A 217 -15.96 -8.85 10.57
C LYS A 217 -16.19 -9.24 9.11
N GLU A 218 -16.18 -8.25 8.21
CA GLU A 218 -16.02 -8.54 6.80
C GLU A 218 -14.66 -9.21 6.59
N LEU A 219 -14.66 -10.32 5.85
CA LEU A 219 -13.45 -11.12 5.63
C LEU A 219 -12.88 -10.86 4.25
N ASN A 220 -11.59 -10.63 4.18
CA ASN A 220 -10.86 -10.70 2.92
C ASN A 220 -10.33 -12.11 2.71
N MET A 221 -10.59 -12.67 1.53
CA MET A 221 -10.03 -13.94 1.08
C MET A 221 -9.10 -13.71 -0.10
N VAL A 222 -7.95 -14.37 -0.05
CA VAL A 222 -6.98 -14.43 -1.16
C VAL A 222 -6.63 -15.90 -1.39
N CYS A 223 -6.75 -16.32 -2.63
CA CYS A 223 -6.33 -17.66 -3.08
C CYS A 223 -5.28 -17.53 -4.19
#